data_330590f228471492863e34e65000b421
#
_entry.id   330590f228471492863e34e65000b421
#
_cell.length_a   1.000
_cell.length_b   1.000
_cell.length_c   1.000
_cell.angle_alpha   90.00
_cell.angle_beta   90.00
_cell.angle_gamma   90.00
#
_symmetry.space_group_name_H-M   'P 1'
#
loop_
_entity.id
_entity.type
_entity.pdbx_description
1 polymer ?
#
loop_
_entity_poly.entity_id
_entity_poly.type
_entity_poly.pdbx_seq_one_letter_code
_entity_poly.pdbx_strand_id
1 'polypeptide(L)'
;MLEALEQLKKLQHHPIRGVRYLSRWTEFHLRPTETEDKLSMDAQQYWNAPNPELLQPYSHWRGAGIFADDDRWLAWGRKHLEIYQQFSRMMGVTKPPRRIVEWGCGGGANAVHFAPLAEAYVGIEIARPSLQECARQLEAAGFRNFEPVLVNVSAPETALAQIKQKCDLFLALGVFEVFPTPEYGLRVLRIARELLNEGGVAFIQIRFIRDSWSSRPKRFAYKRNFADNNAYRVETFWDEAEKCGFLPQAVRLVPHEKLNDRTNYAYFMLAT
;
A
#
# COMPACT_ATOMS: atom_id res chain seq x y z
N MET A 1 -2.30 13.67 -31.31
CA MET A 1 -2.53 12.79 -30.14
C MET A 1 -2.26 13.50 -28.81
N LEU A 2 -1.11 14.15 -28.62
CA LEU A 2 -0.78 14.89 -27.37
C LEU A 2 -1.74 16.05 -27.09
N GLU A 3 -2.08 16.84 -28.11
CA GLU A 3 -3.05 17.93 -27.98
C GLU A 3 -4.46 17.46 -27.58
N ALA A 4 -4.91 16.34 -28.15
CA ALA A 4 -6.20 15.73 -27.79
C ALA A 4 -6.21 15.25 -26.33
N LEU A 5 -5.10 14.69 -25.82
CA LEU A 5 -4.96 14.29 -24.43
C LEU A 5 -4.97 15.49 -23.47
N GLU A 6 -4.38 16.63 -23.85
CA GLU A 6 -4.44 17.86 -23.04
C GLU A 6 -5.87 18.45 -23.00
N GLN A 7 -6.61 18.40 -24.09
CA GLN A 7 -8.03 18.81 -24.07
C GLN A 7 -8.88 17.90 -23.18
N LEU A 8 -8.66 16.58 -23.23
CA LEU A 8 -9.32 15.62 -22.35
C LEU A 8 -9.07 15.90 -20.86
N LYS A 9 -7.85 16.31 -20.48
CA LYS A 9 -7.54 16.69 -19.09
C LYS A 9 -8.38 17.86 -18.60
N LYS A 10 -8.60 18.89 -19.44
CA LYS A 10 -9.45 20.03 -19.09
C LYS A 10 -10.91 19.60 -18.84
N LEU A 11 -11.41 18.66 -19.63
CA LEU A 11 -12.79 18.14 -19.51
C LEU A 11 -13.00 17.26 -18.25
N GLN A 12 -11.95 16.77 -17.60
CA GLN A 12 -12.06 15.99 -16.35
C GLN A 12 -12.59 16.80 -15.17
N HIS A 13 -12.50 18.12 -15.23
CA HIS A 13 -13.05 19.05 -14.23
C HIS A 13 -14.35 19.72 -14.68
N HIS A 14 -14.91 19.28 -15.80
CA HIS A 14 -16.15 19.84 -16.34
C HIS A 14 -17.30 19.67 -15.34
N PRO A 15 -18.20 20.67 -15.17
CA PRO A 15 -19.30 20.60 -14.20
C PRO A 15 -20.25 19.43 -14.45
N ILE A 16 -20.48 19.07 -15.72
CA ILE A 16 -21.38 17.97 -16.10
C ILE A 16 -20.69 16.62 -15.85
N ARG A 17 -21.29 15.79 -15.00
CA ARG A 17 -20.76 14.46 -14.61
C ARG A 17 -20.51 13.54 -15.80
N GLY A 18 -21.40 13.55 -16.82
CA GLY A 18 -21.25 12.73 -18.03
C GLY A 18 -20.02 13.10 -18.86
N VAL A 19 -19.70 14.40 -18.96
CA VAL A 19 -18.50 14.89 -19.67
C VAL A 19 -17.23 14.43 -18.95
N ARG A 20 -17.21 14.54 -17.62
CA ARG A 20 -16.07 14.04 -16.81
C ARG A 20 -15.86 12.54 -16.98
N TYR A 21 -16.95 11.77 -16.95
CA TYR A 21 -16.89 10.32 -17.13
C TYR A 21 -16.34 9.94 -18.50
N LEU A 22 -16.90 10.54 -19.57
CA LEU A 22 -16.46 10.27 -20.95
C LEU A 22 -14.99 10.65 -21.15
N SER A 23 -14.57 11.81 -20.64
CA SER A 23 -13.17 12.26 -20.73
C SER A 23 -12.21 11.27 -20.06
N ARG A 24 -12.52 10.80 -18.85
CA ARG A 24 -11.71 9.81 -18.12
C ARG A 24 -11.70 8.45 -18.81
N TRP A 25 -12.86 8.04 -19.36
CA TRP A 25 -12.98 6.81 -20.12
C TRP A 25 -12.12 6.84 -21.40
N THR A 26 -12.21 7.93 -22.15
CA THR A 26 -11.44 8.14 -23.38
C THR A 26 -9.93 8.17 -23.08
N GLU A 27 -9.51 8.92 -22.06
CA GLU A 27 -8.10 8.94 -21.66
C GLU A 27 -7.60 7.54 -21.30
N PHE A 28 -8.35 6.79 -20.51
CA PHE A 28 -8.00 5.44 -20.10
C PHE A 28 -7.79 4.49 -21.30
N HIS A 29 -8.60 4.59 -22.34
CA HIS A 29 -8.52 3.70 -23.50
C HIS A 29 -7.51 4.15 -24.56
N LEU A 30 -7.19 5.43 -24.62
CA LEU A 30 -6.26 5.97 -25.63
C LEU A 30 -4.85 6.17 -25.11
N ARG A 31 -4.66 6.29 -23.79
CA ARG A 31 -3.35 6.55 -23.23
C ARG A 31 -2.56 5.24 -23.05
N PRO A 32 -1.34 5.16 -23.61
CA PRO A 32 -0.50 3.98 -23.42
C PRO A 32 -0.06 3.86 -21.95
N THR A 33 0.16 2.62 -21.52
CA THR A 33 0.80 2.30 -20.24
C THR A 33 2.24 2.80 -20.25
N GLU A 34 2.66 3.46 -19.19
CA GLU A 34 4.05 3.88 -18.99
C GLU A 34 4.89 2.69 -18.50
N THR A 35 6.19 2.72 -18.75
CA THR A 35 7.12 1.66 -18.33
C THR A 35 7.30 1.64 -16.81
N GLU A 36 7.74 0.49 -16.27
CA GLU A 36 8.02 0.37 -14.82
C GLU A 36 9.07 1.40 -14.37
N ASP A 37 10.12 1.61 -15.14
CA ASP A 37 11.16 2.59 -14.82
C ASP A 37 10.59 3.99 -14.69
N LYS A 38 9.72 4.39 -15.63
CA LYS A 38 9.07 5.71 -15.60
C LYS A 38 8.15 5.85 -14.38
N LEU A 39 7.33 4.83 -14.12
CA LEU A 39 6.42 4.82 -12.97
C LEU A 39 7.19 4.80 -11.64
N SER A 40 8.32 4.06 -11.57
CA SER A 40 9.21 4.00 -10.41
C SER A 40 9.86 5.35 -10.12
N MET A 41 10.36 6.03 -11.16
CA MET A 41 10.92 7.38 -11.03
C MET A 41 9.87 8.38 -10.54
N ASP A 42 8.67 8.32 -11.10
CA ASP A 42 7.56 9.20 -10.72
C ASP A 42 7.10 8.93 -9.27
N ALA A 43 7.05 7.65 -8.86
CA ALA A 43 6.73 7.25 -7.48
C ALA A 43 7.80 7.76 -6.50
N GLN A 44 9.08 7.51 -6.80
CA GLN A 44 10.20 7.97 -5.98
C GLN A 44 10.17 9.50 -5.81
N GLN A 45 9.90 10.23 -6.89
CA GLN A 45 9.81 11.69 -6.89
C GLN A 45 8.61 12.19 -6.10
N TYR A 46 7.45 11.54 -6.28
CA TYR A 46 6.20 11.92 -5.62
C TYR A 46 6.30 11.78 -4.10
N TRP A 47 6.73 10.62 -3.61
CA TRP A 47 6.78 10.32 -2.18
C TRP A 47 7.95 11.02 -1.44
N ASN A 48 9.03 11.36 -2.15
CA ASN A 48 10.17 12.12 -1.60
C ASN A 48 10.08 13.63 -1.86
N ALA A 49 8.95 14.15 -2.34
CA ALA A 49 8.81 15.58 -2.60
C ALA A 49 9.15 16.39 -1.34
N PRO A 50 10.03 17.41 -1.46
CA PRO A 50 10.52 18.15 -0.32
C PRO A 50 9.45 19.06 0.32
N ASN A 51 8.35 19.31 -0.38
CA ASN A 51 7.28 20.16 0.10
C ASN A 51 6.13 19.29 0.67
N PRO A 52 5.89 19.34 2.00
CA PRO A 52 4.73 18.68 2.60
C PRO A 52 3.40 19.10 1.97
N GLU A 53 3.29 20.32 1.44
CA GLU A 53 2.07 20.79 0.76
C GLU A 53 1.75 19.99 -0.50
N LEU A 54 2.75 19.46 -1.23
CA LEU A 54 2.53 18.58 -2.38
C LEU A 54 2.02 17.20 -1.97
N LEU A 55 2.32 16.78 -0.74
CA LEU A 55 1.85 15.52 -0.15
C LEU A 55 0.54 15.69 0.63
N GLN A 56 0.14 16.91 0.97
CA GLN A 56 -1.00 17.19 1.84
C GLN A 56 -2.30 16.48 1.46
N PRO A 57 -2.76 16.46 0.20
CA PRO A 57 -4.02 15.80 -0.13
C PRO A 57 -4.02 14.29 0.08
N TYR A 58 -2.83 13.67 0.05
CA TYR A 58 -2.66 12.22 0.04
C TYR A 58 -1.63 11.73 1.05
N SER A 59 -1.17 12.61 1.93
CA SER A 59 -0.24 12.26 3.00
C SER A 59 -0.88 11.24 3.94
N HIS A 60 -0.12 10.21 4.29
CA HIS A 60 -0.48 9.26 5.33
C HIS A 60 -0.03 9.72 6.73
N TRP A 61 0.36 10.99 6.86
CA TRP A 61 0.82 11.57 8.11
C TRP A 61 -0.36 12.06 8.95
N ARG A 62 -0.22 11.90 10.26
CA ARG A 62 -1.17 12.44 11.22
C ARG A 62 -1.26 13.96 11.09
N GLY A 63 -2.48 14.48 11.07
CA GLY A 63 -2.74 15.91 10.94
C GLY A 63 -2.57 16.46 9.52
N ALA A 64 -2.43 15.61 8.48
CA ALA A 64 -2.24 16.05 7.10
C ALA A 64 -3.18 15.35 6.11
N GLY A 65 -3.57 16.05 5.06
CA GLY A 65 -4.33 15.51 3.93
C GLY A 65 -5.62 14.81 4.34
N ILE A 66 -5.81 13.57 3.89
CA ILE A 66 -6.98 12.75 4.23
C ILE A 66 -7.03 12.39 5.72
N PHE A 67 -5.91 12.53 6.44
CA PHE A 67 -5.75 12.28 7.87
C PHE A 67 -5.53 13.58 8.67
N ALA A 68 -6.05 14.72 8.17
CA ALA A 68 -6.09 15.97 8.93
C ALA A 68 -6.87 15.84 10.23
N ASP A 69 -7.82 14.89 10.29
CA ASP A 69 -8.54 14.48 11.47
C ASP A 69 -7.81 13.31 12.17
N ASP A 70 -7.39 13.51 13.40
CA ASP A 70 -6.72 12.53 14.25
C ASP A 70 -7.54 11.26 14.44
N ASP A 71 -8.85 11.36 14.64
CA ASP A 71 -9.73 10.22 14.84
C ASP A 71 -9.75 9.33 13.60
N ARG A 72 -9.72 9.92 12.41
CA ARG A 72 -9.65 9.20 11.15
C ARG A 72 -8.32 8.49 11.00
N TRP A 73 -7.20 9.14 11.31
CA TRP A 73 -5.87 8.55 11.24
C TRP A 73 -5.74 7.35 12.19
N LEU A 74 -6.18 7.49 13.44
CA LEU A 74 -6.22 6.41 14.43
C LEU A 74 -7.19 5.29 14.02
N ALA A 75 -8.37 5.64 13.48
CA ALA A 75 -9.35 4.66 13.03
C ALA A 75 -8.83 3.81 11.86
N TRP A 76 -7.97 4.37 11.00
CA TRP A 76 -7.38 3.66 9.88
C TRP A 76 -6.53 2.46 10.33
N GLY A 77 -5.52 2.67 11.15
CA GLY A 77 -4.67 1.60 11.66
C GLY A 77 -5.43 0.63 12.58
N ARG A 78 -6.35 1.14 13.43
CA ARG A 78 -7.21 0.31 14.28
C ARG A 78 -8.03 -0.68 13.45
N LYS A 79 -8.64 -0.22 12.37
CA LYS A 79 -9.42 -1.08 11.47
C LYS A 79 -8.58 -2.19 10.87
N HIS A 80 -7.37 -1.89 10.42
CA HIS A 80 -6.46 -2.92 9.89
C HIS A 80 -6.11 -3.94 10.97
N LEU A 81 -5.82 -3.50 12.18
CA LEU A 81 -5.57 -4.38 13.32
C LEU A 81 -6.78 -5.28 13.63
N GLU A 82 -8.00 -4.73 13.61
CA GLU A 82 -9.23 -5.50 13.82
C GLU A 82 -9.43 -6.60 12.76
N ILE A 83 -9.16 -6.29 11.49
CA ILE A 83 -9.23 -7.30 10.40
C ILE A 83 -8.16 -8.37 10.59
N TYR A 84 -6.93 -7.98 10.90
CA TYR A 84 -5.84 -8.92 11.21
C TYR A 84 -6.23 -9.86 12.36
N GLN A 85 -6.75 -9.30 13.47
CA GLN A 85 -7.16 -10.09 14.63
C GLN A 85 -8.33 -11.04 14.32
N GLN A 86 -9.27 -10.65 13.44
CA GLN A 86 -10.33 -11.53 12.97
C GLN A 86 -9.75 -12.72 12.20
N PHE A 87 -8.84 -12.48 11.26
CA PHE A 87 -8.16 -13.55 10.53
C PHE A 87 -7.33 -14.45 11.46
N SER A 88 -6.55 -13.86 12.37
CA SER A 88 -5.74 -14.62 13.33
C SER A 88 -6.59 -15.58 14.16
N ARG A 89 -7.76 -15.11 14.65
CA ARG A 89 -8.72 -15.98 15.37
C ARG A 89 -9.26 -17.11 14.48
N MET A 90 -9.63 -16.81 13.24
CA MET A 90 -10.14 -17.83 12.29
C MET A 90 -9.09 -18.91 11.98
N MET A 91 -7.83 -18.52 11.92
CA MET A 91 -6.72 -19.44 11.62
C MET A 91 -6.13 -20.11 12.87
N GLY A 92 -6.62 -19.80 14.06
CA GLY A 92 -6.07 -20.33 15.31
C GLY A 92 -4.67 -19.79 15.64
N VAL A 93 -4.28 -18.64 15.11
CA VAL A 93 -3.03 -17.96 15.45
C VAL A 93 -3.17 -17.34 16.84
N THR A 94 -2.60 -17.98 17.84
CA THR A 94 -2.74 -17.60 19.24
C THR A 94 -1.53 -16.85 19.81
N LYS A 95 -0.35 -17.00 19.19
CA LYS A 95 0.87 -16.36 19.65
C LYS A 95 1.00 -14.97 19.02
N PRO A 96 1.28 -13.93 19.82
CA PRO A 96 1.60 -12.62 19.27
C PRO A 96 2.91 -12.70 18.45
N PRO A 97 3.06 -11.89 17.38
CA PRO A 97 4.32 -11.82 16.65
C PRO A 97 5.41 -11.21 17.54
N ARG A 98 6.62 -11.77 17.53
CA ARG A 98 7.77 -11.17 18.21
C ARG A 98 8.38 -10.02 17.40
N ARG A 99 8.35 -10.16 16.07
CA ARG A 99 8.89 -9.17 15.14
C ARG A 99 7.91 -8.95 14.00
N ILE A 100 7.64 -7.67 13.71
CA ILE A 100 6.78 -7.24 12.59
C ILE A 100 7.64 -6.50 11.58
N VAL A 101 7.43 -6.76 10.30
CA VAL A 101 7.96 -5.97 9.19
C VAL A 101 6.79 -5.37 8.42
N GLU A 102 6.75 -4.06 8.22
CA GLU A 102 5.75 -3.38 7.42
C GLU A 102 6.39 -2.79 6.17
N TRP A 103 5.89 -3.16 5.02
CA TRP A 103 6.25 -2.57 3.73
C TRP A 103 5.35 -1.37 3.44
N GLY A 104 5.96 -0.19 3.21
CA GLY A 104 5.23 1.06 3.01
C GLY A 104 4.61 1.57 4.32
N CYS A 105 5.41 1.66 5.39
CA CYS A 105 4.91 2.07 6.71
C CYS A 105 4.40 3.53 6.76
N GLY A 106 4.74 4.34 5.73
CA GLY A 106 4.33 5.73 5.64
C GLY A 106 4.63 6.52 6.91
N GLY A 107 3.68 7.34 7.36
CA GLY A 107 3.77 8.11 8.60
C GLY A 107 3.38 7.33 9.87
N GLY A 108 3.24 5.99 9.82
CA GLY A 108 3.06 5.16 11.00
C GLY A 108 1.60 4.89 11.42
N ALA A 109 0.61 5.15 10.56
CA ALA A 109 -0.80 4.96 10.90
C ALA A 109 -1.14 3.51 11.33
N ASN A 110 -0.52 2.51 10.69
CA ASN A 110 -0.61 1.12 11.14
C ASN A 110 0.36 0.83 12.28
N ALA A 111 1.59 1.35 12.18
CA ALA A 111 2.67 1.06 13.10
C ALA A 111 2.28 1.31 14.56
N VAL A 112 1.62 2.43 14.88
CA VAL A 112 1.20 2.74 16.26
C VAL A 112 0.21 1.74 16.86
N HIS A 113 -0.51 1.00 16.01
CA HIS A 113 -1.46 -0.03 16.46
C HIS A 113 -0.87 -1.44 16.47
N PHE A 114 0.04 -1.75 15.54
CA PHE A 114 0.64 -3.08 15.43
C PHE A 114 1.90 -3.25 16.28
N ALA A 115 2.72 -2.21 16.42
CA ALA A 115 3.96 -2.29 17.17
C ALA A 115 3.79 -2.76 18.63
N PRO A 116 2.72 -2.36 19.37
CA PRO A 116 2.48 -2.88 20.72
C PRO A 116 2.26 -4.39 20.82
N LEU A 117 2.02 -5.08 19.70
CA LEU A 117 1.88 -6.54 19.67
C LEU A 117 3.23 -7.26 19.66
N ALA A 118 4.33 -6.57 19.40
CA ALA A 118 5.63 -7.17 19.11
C ALA A 118 6.76 -6.58 19.96
N GLU A 119 7.86 -7.31 20.01
CA GLU A 119 9.10 -6.86 20.66
C GLU A 119 9.89 -5.89 19.76
N ALA A 120 9.77 -6.03 18.41
CA ALA A 120 10.44 -5.21 17.42
C ALA A 120 9.55 -4.91 16.22
N TYR A 121 9.68 -3.72 15.66
CA TYR A 121 8.97 -3.27 14.48
C TYR A 121 9.92 -2.69 13.45
N VAL A 122 9.90 -3.21 12.23
CA VAL A 122 10.69 -2.74 11.09
C VAL A 122 9.77 -2.04 10.12
N GLY A 123 10.03 -0.79 9.81
CA GLY A 123 9.30 -0.04 8.78
C GLY A 123 10.15 0.12 7.52
N ILE A 124 9.69 -0.47 6.41
CA ILE A 124 10.30 -0.29 5.08
C ILE A 124 9.57 0.83 4.35
N GLU A 125 10.32 1.79 3.79
CA GLU A 125 9.73 2.91 3.08
C GLU A 125 10.71 3.46 2.03
N ILE A 126 10.18 4.10 0.97
CA ILE A 126 10.97 4.77 -0.07
C ILE A 126 11.20 6.25 0.23
N ALA A 127 10.43 6.81 1.15
CA ALA A 127 10.47 8.22 1.53
C ALA A 127 11.08 8.39 2.92
N ARG A 128 12.29 8.96 2.98
CA ARG A 128 12.96 9.26 4.26
C ARG A 128 12.12 10.10 5.23
N PRO A 129 11.40 11.16 4.77
CA PRO A 129 10.55 11.93 5.67
C PRO A 129 9.44 11.09 6.32
N SER A 130 8.87 10.12 5.60
CA SER A 130 7.84 9.22 6.13
C SER A 130 8.40 8.29 7.20
N LEU A 131 9.62 7.77 7.02
CA LEU A 131 10.29 6.98 8.07
C LEU A 131 10.54 7.80 9.35
N GLN A 132 10.95 9.05 9.19
CA GLN A 132 11.14 9.96 10.33
C GLN A 132 9.83 10.23 11.06
N GLU A 133 8.76 10.45 10.32
CA GLU A 133 7.43 10.65 10.91
C GLU A 133 6.92 9.38 11.60
N CYS A 134 7.10 8.19 11.00
CA CYS A 134 6.76 6.92 11.61
C CYS A 134 7.51 6.72 12.94
N ALA A 135 8.81 6.98 12.96
CA ALA A 135 9.63 6.91 14.18
C ALA A 135 9.11 7.86 15.26
N ARG A 136 8.78 9.10 14.90
CA ARG A 136 8.23 10.11 15.81
C ARG A 136 6.88 9.67 16.41
N GLN A 137 6.00 9.10 15.60
CA GLN A 137 4.69 8.62 16.06
C GLN A 137 4.82 7.41 16.99
N LEU A 138 5.73 6.48 16.68
CA LEU A 138 6.00 5.33 17.54
C LEU A 138 6.62 5.74 18.88
N GLU A 139 7.57 6.67 18.89
CA GLU A 139 8.15 7.22 20.11
C GLU A 139 7.07 7.90 20.98
N ALA A 140 6.22 8.71 20.37
CA ALA A 140 5.09 9.35 21.07
C ALA A 140 4.10 8.32 21.64
N ALA A 141 3.95 7.16 21.00
CA ALA A 141 3.16 6.03 21.49
C ALA A 141 3.90 5.16 22.54
N GLY A 142 5.14 5.51 22.89
CA GLY A 142 5.97 4.78 23.86
C GLY A 142 6.68 3.55 23.32
N PHE A 143 6.68 3.31 22.02
CA PHE A 143 7.39 2.20 21.38
C PHE A 143 8.78 2.64 20.92
N ARG A 144 9.84 1.95 21.39
CA ARG A 144 11.24 2.36 21.17
C ARG A 144 12.04 1.44 20.25
N ASN A 145 11.58 0.22 20.02
CA ASN A 145 12.31 -0.77 19.21
C ASN A 145 11.85 -0.74 17.76
N PHE A 146 12.01 0.42 17.12
CA PHE A 146 11.71 0.66 15.71
C PHE A 146 12.99 0.66 14.87
N GLU A 147 12.97 -0.09 13.77
CA GLU A 147 14.08 -0.16 12.80
C GLU A 147 13.60 0.45 11.47
N PRO A 148 14.04 1.66 11.10
CA PRO A 148 13.72 2.25 9.81
C PRO A 148 14.60 1.65 8.70
N VAL A 149 13.97 1.21 7.61
CA VAL A 149 14.65 0.67 6.42
C VAL A 149 14.26 1.48 5.20
N LEU A 150 15.22 2.23 4.65
CA LEU A 150 15.03 3.00 3.43
C LEU A 150 15.41 2.17 2.21
N VAL A 151 14.49 2.02 1.26
CA VAL A 151 14.73 1.33 -0.01
C VAL A 151 14.54 2.28 -1.20
N ASN A 152 15.17 1.95 -2.32
CA ASN A 152 14.89 2.60 -3.58
C ASN A 152 13.79 1.81 -4.32
N VAL A 153 12.85 2.52 -4.94
CA VAL A 153 11.78 1.87 -5.71
C VAL A 153 12.34 0.94 -6.78
N SER A 154 13.43 1.31 -7.47
CA SER A 154 14.01 0.46 -8.52
C SER A 154 14.70 -0.81 -8.00
N ALA A 155 15.00 -0.89 -6.69
CA ALA A 155 15.76 -1.98 -6.08
C ALA A 155 15.15 -2.41 -4.72
N PRO A 156 13.90 -2.90 -4.70
CA PRO A 156 13.22 -3.29 -3.45
C PRO A 156 13.92 -4.43 -2.71
N GLU A 157 14.66 -5.30 -3.42
CA GLU A 157 15.42 -6.43 -2.87
C GLU A 157 16.52 -6.00 -1.90
N THR A 158 16.95 -4.74 -1.95
CA THR A 158 17.94 -4.19 -0.99
C THR A 158 17.45 -4.25 0.46
N ALA A 159 16.14 -4.39 0.68
CA ALA A 159 15.57 -4.65 2.00
C ALA A 159 16.13 -5.94 2.63
N LEU A 160 16.32 -7.00 1.84
CA LEU A 160 16.87 -8.30 2.31
C LEU A 160 18.29 -8.16 2.86
N ALA A 161 19.09 -7.29 2.26
CA ALA A 161 20.45 -7.04 2.74
C ALA A 161 20.48 -6.22 4.04
N GLN A 162 19.46 -5.40 4.30
CA GLN A 162 19.38 -4.52 5.46
C GLN A 162 18.72 -5.20 6.66
N ILE A 163 17.69 -6.04 6.45
CA ILE A 163 16.94 -6.73 7.49
C ILE A 163 17.64 -8.06 7.79
N LYS A 164 18.27 -8.18 8.98
CA LYS A 164 19.07 -9.36 9.34
C LYS A 164 18.28 -10.45 10.04
N GLN A 165 17.14 -10.11 10.63
CA GLN A 165 16.32 -11.04 11.39
C GLN A 165 14.97 -11.21 10.72
N LYS A 166 14.53 -12.45 10.59
CA LYS A 166 13.20 -12.78 10.07
C LYS A 166 12.08 -12.30 11.00
N CYS A 167 10.87 -12.18 10.47
CA CYS A 167 9.70 -11.73 11.21
C CYS A 167 8.63 -12.83 11.27
N ASP A 168 7.68 -12.65 12.19
CA ASP A 168 6.53 -13.52 12.33
C ASP A 168 5.30 -12.97 11.64
N LEU A 169 5.29 -11.65 11.42
CA LEU A 169 4.22 -10.94 10.71
C LEU A 169 4.83 -9.96 9.71
N PHE A 170 4.42 -10.09 8.45
CA PHE A 170 4.71 -9.13 7.39
C PHE A 170 3.43 -8.37 7.03
N LEU A 171 3.49 -7.05 7.02
CA LEU A 171 2.38 -6.17 6.67
C LEU A 171 2.66 -5.45 5.34
N ALA A 172 1.65 -5.34 4.48
CA ALA A 172 1.65 -4.44 3.33
C ALA A 172 0.24 -3.90 3.11
N LEU A 173 -0.05 -2.76 3.70
CA LEU A 173 -1.39 -2.19 3.84
C LEU A 173 -1.45 -0.79 3.22
N GLY A 174 -2.33 -0.60 2.24
CA GLY A 174 -2.47 0.66 1.52
C GLY A 174 -1.29 0.97 0.59
N VAL A 175 -0.54 -0.05 0.14
CA VAL A 175 0.68 0.15 -0.65
C VAL A 175 0.66 -0.56 -2.01
N PHE A 176 -0.01 -1.71 -2.15
CA PHE A 176 -0.02 -2.47 -3.40
C PHE A 176 -0.67 -1.72 -4.56
N GLU A 177 -1.64 -0.87 -4.29
CA GLU A 177 -2.30 -0.03 -5.30
C GLU A 177 -1.40 1.10 -5.84
N VAL A 178 -0.38 1.48 -5.08
CA VAL A 178 0.55 2.56 -5.46
C VAL A 178 1.87 2.06 -6.04
N PHE A 179 2.10 0.74 -6.07
CA PHE A 179 3.30 0.19 -6.71
C PHE A 179 3.38 0.54 -8.19
N PRO A 180 4.59 0.64 -8.77
CA PRO A 180 4.76 0.96 -10.19
C PRO A 180 4.00 0.00 -11.10
N THR A 181 4.14 -1.32 -10.87
CA THR A 181 3.52 -2.37 -11.69
C THR A 181 3.05 -3.55 -10.81
N PRO A 182 2.18 -4.44 -11.32
CA PRO A 182 1.86 -5.71 -10.65
C PRO A 182 3.11 -6.57 -10.39
N GLU A 183 4.03 -6.60 -11.33
CA GLU A 183 5.29 -7.35 -11.26
C GLU A 183 6.16 -6.87 -10.10
N TYR A 184 6.18 -5.55 -9.84
CA TYR A 184 6.79 -4.98 -8.64
C TYR A 184 6.15 -5.55 -7.37
N GLY A 185 4.82 -5.65 -7.33
CA GLY A 185 4.10 -6.25 -6.20
C GLY A 185 4.50 -7.71 -5.96
N LEU A 186 4.73 -8.48 -7.04
CA LEU A 186 5.21 -9.87 -6.94
C LEU A 186 6.66 -9.95 -6.41
N ARG A 187 7.52 -8.98 -6.73
CA ARG A 187 8.85 -8.87 -6.12
C ARG A 187 8.74 -8.66 -4.61
N VAL A 188 7.83 -7.77 -4.18
CA VAL A 188 7.58 -7.53 -2.76
C VAL A 188 7.02 -8.78 -2.07
N LEU A 189 6.14 -9.56 -2.72
CA LEU A 189 5.68 -10.85 -2.18
C LEU A 189 6.83 -11.84 -1.96
N ARG A 190 7.77 -11.96 -2.91
CA ARG A 190 8.95 -12.83 -2.75
C ARG A 190 9.83 -12.35 -1.59
N ILE A 191 10.06 -11.03 -1.49
CA ILE A 191 10.79 -10.44 -0.36
C ILE A 191 10.08 -10.77 0.97
N ALA A 192 8.75 -10.64 1.03
CA ALA A 192 7.97 -10.99 2.21
C ALA A 192 8.16 -12.46 2.61
N ARG A 193 8.14 -13.38 1.62
CA ARG A 193 8.36 -14.82 1.87
C ARG A 193 9.76 -15.12 2.44
N GLU A 194 10.78 -14.44 1.94
CA GLU A 194 12.15 -14.58 2.44
C GLU A 194 12.33 -14.01 3.85
N LEU A 195 11.65 -12.91 4.17
CA LEU A 195 11.73 -12.27 5.50
C LEU A 195 10.91 -12.99 6.58
N LEU A 196 9.94 -13.84 6.21
CA LEU A 196 9.10 -14.54 7.16
C LEU A 196 9.78 -15.80 7.72
N ASN A 197 9.57 -16.03 9.00
CA ASN A 197 9.86 -17.31 9.67
C ASN A 197 8.92 -18.40 9.16
N GLU A 198 9.29 -19.67 9.31
CA GLU A 198 8.37 -20.79 9.20
C GLU A 198 7.20 -20.61 10.18
N GLY A 199 5.97 -20.79 9.70
CA GLY A 199 4.75 -20.52 10.47
C GLY A 199 4.43 -19.03 10.65
N GLY A 200 5.20 -18.14 10.03
CA GLY A 200 4.89 -16.71 9.95
C GLY A 200 3.74 -16.42 8.97
N VAL A 201 3.20 -15.23 9.04
CA VAL A 201 2.07 -14.83 8.17
C VAL A 201 2.33 -13.47 7.52
N ALA A 202 1.85 -13.30 6.29
CA ALA A 202 1.74 -12.00 5.64
C ALA A 202 0.29 -11.53 5.64
N PHE A 203 0.05 -10.30 6.08
CA PHE A 203 -1.25 -9.63 6.01
C PHE A 203 -1.17 -8.49 4.99
N ILE A 204 -1.83 -8.69 3.86
CA ILE A 204 -1.67 -7.85 2.66
C ILE A 204 -3.01 -7.29 2.23
N GLN A 205 -3.02 -6.00 1.93
CA GLN A 205 -4.14 -5.32 1.27
C GLN A 205 -3.80 -5.05 -0.18
N ILE A 206 -4.71 -5.41 -1.07
CA ILE A 206 -4.66 -5.04 -2.48
C ILE A 206 -5.91 -4.25 -2.88
N ARG A 207 -5.84 -3.56 -3.99
CA ARG A 207 -7.02 -3.10 -4.71
C ARG A 207 -7.43 -4.16 -5.73
N PHE A 208 -8.71 -4.57 -5.76
CA PHE A 208 -9.15 -5.62 -6.68
C PHE A 208 -9.93 -5.09 -7.88
N ILE A 209 -9.78 -5.80 -9.02
CA ILE A 209 -10.45 -5.50 -10.27
C ILE A 209 -11.86 -6.07 -10.25
N ARG A 210 -12.85 -5.27 -10.67
CA ARG A 210 -14.22 -5.69 -10.98
C ARG A 210 -14.48 -5.56 -12.47
N ASP A 211 -15.66 -6.00 -12.94
CA ASP A 211 -16.10 -5.85 -14.33
C ASP A 211 -16.47 -4.40 -14.67
N SER A 212 -15.53 -3.50 -14.42
CA SER A 212 -15.65 -2.07 -14.73
C SER A 212 -14.28 -1.52 -15.12
N TRP A 213 -14.22 -0.72 -16.17
CA TRP A 213 -13.01 -0.05 -16.58
C TRP A 213 -12.43 0.84 -15.47
N SER A 214 -13.27 1.43 -14.63
CA SER A 214 -12.85 2.30 -13.53
C SER A 214 -12.09 1.58 -12.42
N SER A 215 -12.23 0.25 -12.31
CA SER A 215 -11.51 -0.57 -11.34
C SER A 215 -10.16 -1.09 -11.88
N ARG A 216 -9.91 -0.95 -13.19
CA ARG A 216 -8.68 -1.40 -13.82
C ARG A 216 -7.49 -0.48 -13.48
N PRO A 217 -6.24 -0.99 -13.50
CA PRO A 217 -5.04 -0.21 -13.28
C PRO A 217 -4.90 0.96 -14.26
N LYS A 218 -4.49 2.12 -13.74
CA LYS A 218 -4.22 3.32 -14.54
C LYS A 218 -2.73 3.62 -14.53
N ARG A 219 -1.93 2.80 -15.17
CA ARG A 219 -0.47 2.87 -15.19
C ARG A 219 0.04 3.98 -16.13
N PHE A 220 -0.37 5.20 -15.85
CA PHE A 220 0.06 6.42 -16.52
C PHE A 220 -0.17 7.64 -15.62
N ALA A 221 0.63 8.68 -15.80
CA ALA A 221 0.57 9.91 -15.02
C ALA A 221 0.48 9.63 -13.50
N TYR A 222 1.48 8.94 -12.98
CA TYR A 222 1.54 8.41 -11.61
C TYR A 222 1.04 9.40 -10.56
N LYS A 223 1.55 10.64 -10.58
CA LYS A 223 1.17 11.70 -9.62
C LYS A 223 -0.35 11.96 -9.51
N ARG A 224 -1.09 11.70 -10.57
CA ARG A 224 -2.54 11.89 -10.61
C ARG A 224 -3.29 10.59 -10.29
N ASN A 225 -2.77 9.46 -10.71
CA ASN A 225 -3.43 8.17 -10.65
C ASN A 225 -2.81 7.19 -9.63
N PHE A 226 -1.87 7.63 -8.77
CA PHE A 226 -1.09 6.75 -7.91
C PHE A 226 -1.93 5.72 -7.14
N ALA A 227 -3.09 6.12 -6.61
CA ALA A 227 -3.98 5.24 -5.86
C ALA A 227 -4.87 4.33 -6.74
N ASP A 228 -4.84 4.53 -8.05
CA ASP A 228 -5.46 3.68 -9.06
C ASP A 228 -4.39 3.06 -9.98
N ASN A 229 -3.10 3.26 -9.66
CA ASN A 229 -2.00 2.84 -10.51
C ASN A 229 -1.98 1.33 -10.68
N ASN A 230 -2.32 0.61 -9.63
CA ASN A 230 -2.30 -0.85 -9.64
C ASN A 230 -3.58 -1.47 -9.07
N ALA A 231 -3.94 -2.64 -9.58
CA ALA A 231 -5.03 -3.46 -9.07
C ALA A 231 -4.84 -4.89 -9.59
N TYR A 232 -5.39 -5.86 -8.87
CA TYR A 232 -5.24 -7.28 -9.16
C TYR A 232 -6.61 -7.95 -9.25
N ARG A 233 -6.73 -9.03 -10.02
CA ARG A 233 -7.84 -9.98 -9.84
C ARG A 233 -7.58 -10.76 -8.56
N VAL A 234 -8.61 -11.01 -7.78
CA VAL A 234 -8.49 -11.71 -6.49
C VAL A 234 -7.90 -13.11 -6.70
N GLU A 235 -8.45 -13.84 -7.67
CA GLU A 235 -7.98 -15.18 -8.05
C GLU A 235 -6.52 -15.16 -8.54
N THR A 236 -6.16 -14.20 -9.39
CA THR A 236 -4.79 -14.08 -9.89
C THR A 236 -3.81 -13.76 -8.75
N PHE A 237 -4.18 -12.89 -7.82
CA PHE A 237 -3.31 -12.57 -6.68
C PHE A 237 -3.13 -13.77 -5.76
N TRP A 238 -4.18 -14.58 -5.58
CA TRP A 238 -4.11 -15.84 -4.84
C TRP A 238 -3.10 -16.82 -5.48
N ASP A 239 -3.25 -17.08 -6.78
CA ASP A 239 -2.36 -17.97 -7.52
C ASP A 239 -0.89 -17.48 -7.50
N GLU A 240 -0.68 -16.17 -7.62
CA GLU A 240 0.68 -15.59 -7.57
C GLU A 240 1.27 -15.69 -6.15
N ALA A 241 0.47 -15.57 -5.10
CA ALA A 241 0.94 -15.79 -3.74
C ALA A 241 1.38 -17.25 -3.53
N GLU A 242 0.61 -18.23 -4.05
CA GLU A 242 1.01 -19.65 -4.03
C GLU A 242 2.33 -19.88 -4.77
N LYS A 243 2.51 -19.29 -5.95
CA LYS A 243 3.78 -19.36 -6.71
C LYS A 243 4.95 -18.72 -5.97
N CYS A 244 4.71 -17.75 -5.11
CA CYS A 244 5.72 -17.16 -4.22
C CYS A 244 6.01 -18.02 -2.97
N GLY A 245 5.34 -19.17 -2.82
CA GLY A 245 5.55 -20.10 -1.70
C GLY A 245 4.74 -19.78 -0.45
N PHE A 246 3.63 -19.06 -0.61
CA PHE A 246 2.63 -18.86 0.44
C PHE A 246 1.51 -19.88 0.34
N LEU A 247 0.81 -20.05 1.46
CA LEU A 247 -0.47 -20.77 1.56
C LEU A 247 -1.56 -19.74 1.91
N PRO A 248 -2.27 -19.18 0.93
CA PRO A 248 -3.35 -18.24 1.22
C PRO A 248 -4.45 -18.91 2.05
N GLN A 249 -4.81 -18.30 3.18
CA GLN A 249 -5.73 -18.89 4.16
C GLN A 249 -7.09 -18.20 4.17
N ALA A 250 -7.11 -16.90 3.96
CA ALA A 250 -8.33 -16.12 4.01
C ALA A 250 -8.24 -14.89 3.12
N VAL A 251 -9.38 -14.50 2.56
CA VAL A 251 -9.57 -13.23 1.86
C VAL A 251 -10.84 -12.56 2.35
N ARG A 252 -10.76 -11.24 2.57
CA ARG A 252 -11.91 -10.40 2.89
C ARG A 252 -12.03 -9.28 1.89
N LEU A 253 -13.14 -9.21 1.18
CA LEU A 253 -13.45 -8.13 0.27
C LEU A 253 -14.12 -6.96 1.00
N VAL A 254 -13.64 -5.76 0.74
CA VAL A 254 -14.22 -4.50 1.20
C VAL A 254 -14.54 -3.66 -0.03
N PRO A 255 -15.76 -3.81 -0.60
CA PRO A 255 -16.14 -3.12 -1.83
C PRO A 255 -16.12 -1.60 -1.73
N HIS A 256 -16.38 -1.06 -0.54
CA HIS A 256 -16.32 0.37 -0.25
C HIS A 256 -15.72 0.61 1.14
N GLU A 257 -14.64 1.38 1.17
CA GLU A 257 -13.95 1.81 2.38
C GLU A 257 -14.41 3.21 2.79
N LYS A 258 -15.13 3.26 3.90
CA LYS A 258 -15.77 4.51 4.38
C LYS A 258 -14.76 5.55 4.91
N LEU A 259 -13.60 5.13 5.41
CA LEU A 259 -12.64 6.04 6.04
C LEU A 259 -11.94 6.94 5.01
N ASN A 260 -11.70 6.44 3.81
CA ASN A 260 -11.02 7.20 2.74
C ASN A 260 -11.85 7.31 1.45
N ASP A 261 -13.12 6.86 1.50
CA ASP A 261 -14.05 6.84 0.35
C ASP A 261 -13.49 6.08 -0.88
N ARG A 262 -12.61 5.09 -0.64
CA ARG A 262 -12.03 4.24 -1.68
C ARG A 262 -12.84 2.96 -1.86
N THR A 263 -12.69 2.35 -3.02
CA THR A 263 -13.42 1.13 -3.37
C THR A 263 -12.48 -0.01 -3.72
N ASN A 264 -13.01 -1.23 -3.61
CA ASN A 264 -12.40 -2.47 -4.09
C ASN A 264 -11.12 -2.86 -3.36
N TYR A 265 -11.11 -2.82 -2.02
CA TYR A 265 -10.04 -3.40 -1.24
C TYR A 265 -10.29 -4.89 -0.94
N ALA A 266 -9.24 -5.68 -1.02
CA ALA A 266 -9.20 -7.06 -0.56
C ALA A 266 -8.03 -7.24 0.40
N TYR A 267 -8.30 -7.87 1.52
CA TYR A 267 -7.30 -8.22 2.53
C TYR A 267 -7.04 -9.71 2.46
N PHE A 268 -5.78 -10.09 2.39
CA PHE A 268 -5.32 -11.47 2.35
C PHE A 268 -4.53 -11.81 3.60
N MET A 269 -4.75 -13.01 4.12
CA MET A 269 -3.89 -13.64 5.11
C MET A 269 -3.19 -14.81 4.45
N LEU A 270 -1.86 -14.74 4.35
CA LEU A 270 -1.01 -15.70 3.66
C LEU A 270 -0.07 -16.33 4.68
N ALA A 271 -0.13 -17.66 4.85
CA ALA A 271 0.79 -18.41 5.70
C ALA A 271 2.05 -18.84 4.94
N THR A 272 3.15 -19.10 5.65
CA THR A 272 4.37 -19.68 5.08
C THR A 272 4.41 -21.17 5.22
#